data_9ff4f8e83d231e02f09529806c551a28
#
_entry.id   9ff4f8e83d231e02f09529806c551a28
#
_cell.length_a   1.000
_cell.length_b   1.000
_cell.length_c   1.000
_cell.angle_alpha   90.00
_cell.angle_beta   90.00
_cell.angle_gamma   90.00
#
_symmetry.space_group_name_H-M   'P 1'
#
loop_
_entity.id
_entity.type
_entity.pdbx_description
1 polymer ?
#
loop_
_entity_poly.entity_id
_entity_poly.type
_entity_poly.pdbx_seq_one_letter_code
_entity_poly.pdbx_strand_id
1 'polypeptide(L)'
;MPNRPLVAIVDDDESIRDTTKDLFESAGFAAVTFARASLLLKSRRMKSISCLVADMRMPEMTGLELHQHLVGSNRAIPTILMTAYPDERVRARAIKSNVVCYLAKPFAADELLACVRRAIQRRTGATD
;
A
#
# COMPACT_ATOMS: atom_id res chain seq x y z
N MET A 1 22.59 -0.20 12.82
CA MET A 1 21.35 -0.94 12.81
C MET A 1 20.53 -0.61 11.60
N PRO A 2 20.31 -1.55 10.76
CA PRO A 2 19.51 -1.28 9.58
C PRO A 2 18.07 -0.94 9.99
N ASN A 3 17.52 0.02 9.33
CA ASN A 3 16.14 0.38 9.54
C ASN A 3 15.23 -0.62 8.87
N ARG A 4 14.14 -0.95 9.54
CA ARG A 4 13.12 -1.76 8.91
C ARG A 4 12.37 -0.89 7.91
N PRO A 5 12.10 -1.40 6.71
CA PRO A 5 11.24 -0.66 5.79
C PRO A 5 9.87 -0.44 6.43
N LEU A 6 9.34 0.75 6.23
CA LEU A 6 8.04 1.12 6.80
C LEU A 6 6.95 0.96 5.76
N VAL A 7 5.96 0.13 6.09
CA VAL A 7 4.81 -0.11 5.22
C VAL A 7 3.61 0.61 5.83
N ALA A 8 2.93 1.42 5.03
CA ALA A 8 1.70 2.08 5.45
C ALA A 8 0.50 1.25 4.98
N ILE A 9 -0.46 1.07 5.86
CA ILE A 9 -1.69 0.34 5.56
C ILE A 9 -2.85 1.31 5.69
N VAL A 10 -3.62 1.49 4.61
CA VAL A 10 -4.80 2.35 4.64
C VAL A 10 -6.01 1.49 4.32
N ASP A 11 -6.89 1.31 5.30
CA ASP A 11 -8.08 0.49 5.17
C ASP A 11 -9.05 0.94 6.24
N ASP A 12 -10.33 1.07 5.90
CA ASP A 12 -11.32 1.51 6.89
C ASP A 12 -11.78 0.39 7.83
N ASP A 13 -11.38 -0.83 7.57
CA ASP A 13 -11.71 -1.97 8.43
C ASP A 13 -10.60 -2.20 9.45
N GLU A 14 -10.91 -1.97 10.71
CA GLU A 14 -9.95 -2.10 11.80
C GLU A 14 -9.35 -3.50 11.90
N SER A 15 -10.19 -4.51 11.73
CA SER A 15 -9.74 -5.90 11.81
C SER A 15 -8.70 -6.21 10.74
N ILE A 16 -8.94 -5.72 9.54
CA ILE A 16 -7.99 -5.91 8.43
C ILE A 16 -6.70 -5.13 8.70
N ARG A 17 -6.82 -3.91 9.21
CA ARG A 17 -5.63 -3.12 9.55
C ARG A 17 -4.75 -3.86 10.56
N ASP A 18 -5.37 -4.36 11.62
CA ASP A 18 -4.63 -5.03 12.70
C ASP A 18 -3.98 -6.32 12.23
N THR A 19 -4.71 -7.13 11.50
CA THR A 19 -4.20 -8.40 10.99
C THR A 19 -3.05 -8.17 10.00
N THR A 20 -3.20 -7.20 9.14
CA THR A 20 -2.19 -6.89 8.13
C THR A 20 -0.93 -6.32 8.78
N LYS A 21 -1.11 -5.47 9.77
CA LYS A 21 0.02 -4.92 10.52
C LYS A 21 0.81 -6.04 11.20
N ASP A 22 0.10 -6.96 11.88
CA ASP A 22 0.75 -8.09 12.55
C ASP A 22 1.54 -8.94 11.56
N LEU A 23 0.97 -9.18 10.39
CA LEU A 23 1.64 -9.94 9.36
C LEU A 23 2.96 -9.27 8.96
N PHE A 24 2.93 -7.98 8.69
CA PHE A 24 4.13 -7.27 8.26
C PHE A 24 5.17 -7.23 9.36
N GLU A 25 4.76 -6.98 10.59
CA GLU A 25 5.71 -6.94 11.71
C GLU A 25 6.37 -8.30 11.92
N SER A 26 5.60 -9.37 11.80
CA SER A 26 6.18 -10.71 11.95
C SER A 26 7.14 -11.05 10.80
N ALA A 27 7.02 -10.38 9.68
CA ALA A 27 7.90 -10.60 8.54
C ALA A 27 9.12 -9.66 8.54
N GLY A 28 9.27 -8.82 9.58
CA GLY A 28 10.43 -7.96 9.72
C GLY A 28 10.26 -6.54 9.24
N PHE A 29 9.05 -6.13 8.87
CA PHE A 29 8.78 -4.76 8.46
C PHE A 29 8.27 -3.93 9.63
N ALA A 30 8.44 -2.62 9.57
CA ALA A 30 7.70 -1.72 10.43
C ALA A 30 6.39 -1.39 9.71
N ALA A 31 5.34 -1.17 10.47
CA ALA A 31 4.02 -0.91 9.87
C ALA A 31 3.29 0.20 10.61
N VAL A 32 2.58 1.03 9.86
CA VAL A 32 1.75 2.08 10.40
C VAL A 32 0.40 2.00 9.70
N THR A 33 -0.68 2.21 10.44
CA THR A 33 -2.03 2.05 9.91
C THR A 33 -2.79 3.36 9.91
N PHE A 34 -3.66 3.51 8.94
CA PHE A 34 -4.53 4.68 8.81
C PHE A 34 -5.93 4.21 8.41
N ALA A 35 -6.94 4.78 9.04
CA ALA A 35 -8.33 4.40 8.75
C ALA A 35 -8.83 5.03 7.45
N ARG A 36 -8.17 6.05 6.95
CA ARG A 36 -8.57 6.72 5.72
C ARG A 36 -7.40 7.52 5.13
N ALA A 37 -7.56 7.89 3.88
CA ALA A 37 -6.51 8.53 3.11
C ALA A 37 -6.06 9.87 3.72
N SER A 38 -6.99 10.67 4.23
CA SER A 38 -6.63 11.98 4.76
C SER A 38 -5.67 11.88 5.95
N LEU A 39 -5.78 10.81 6.74
CA LEU A 39 -4.87 10.62 7.87
C LEU A 39 -3.46 10.30 7.38
N LEU A 40 -3.34 9.51 6.32
CA LEU A 40 -2.04 9.26 5.71
C LEU A 40 -1.43 10.56 5.19
N LEU A 41 -2.21 11.34 4.46
CA LEU A 41 -1.72 12.55 3.82
C LEU A 41 -1.24 13.60 4.80
N LYS A 42 -1.74 13.55 6.04
CA LYS A 42 -1.33 14.47 7.10
C LYS A 42 -0.22 13.92 7.99
N SER A 43 0.20 12.69 7.75
CA SER A 43 1.16 12.03 8.62
C SER A 43 2.55 12.64 8.48
N ARG A 44 3.22 12.84 9.60
CA ARG A 44 4.61 13.27 9.61
C ARG A 44 5.56 12.18 9.12
N ARG A 45 5.10 10.94 9.13
CA ARG A 45 5.92 9.81 8.71
C ARG A 45 5.86 9.55 7.20
N MET A 46 5.11 10.36 6.49
CA MET A 46 4.87 10.19 5.06
C MET A 46 6.15 9.94 4.26
N LYS A 47 7.19 10.72 4.52
CA LYS A 47 8.45 10.61 3.78
C LYS A 47 9.22 9.34 4.10
N SER A 48 8.92 8.72 5.22
CA SER A 48 9.61 7.49 5.63
C SER A 48 8.95 6.23 5.10
N ILE A 49 7.79 6.36 4.47
CA ILE A 49 7.04 5.20 4.00
C ILE A 49 7.67 4.66 2.73
N SER A 50 7.99 3.37 2.76
CA SER A 50 8.61 2.67 1.62
C SER A 50 7.60 1.98 0.72
N CYS A 51 6.43 1.66 1.26
CA CYS A 51 5.39 0.94 0.53
C CYS A 51 4.03 1.30 1.09
N LEU A 52 3.05 1.45 0.21
CA LEU A 52 1.68 1.73 0.59
C LEU A 52 0.80 0.55 0.22
N VAL A 53 0.03 0.06 1.18
CA VAL A 53 -0.98 -0.98 0.93
C VAL A 53 -2.33 -0.33 1.21
N ALA A 54 -3.14 -0.16 0.19
CA ALA A 54 -4.38 0.58 0.29
C ALA A 54 -5.56 -0.23 -0.24
N ASP A 55 -6.67 -0.18 0.51
CA ASP A 55 -7.91 -0.77 0.05
C ASP A 55 -8.51 0.10 -1.05
N MET A 56 -9.12 -0.52 -2.04
CA MET A 56 -9.79 0.23 -3.11
C MET A 56 -11.02 0.99 -2.62
N ARG A 57 -11.75 0.41 -1.67
CA ARG A 57 -12.97 1.04 -1.17
C ARG A 57 -12.76 1.66 0.19
N MET A 58 -12.67 2.98 0.21
CA MET A 58 -12.49 3.76 1.42
C MET A 58 -13.36 5.01 1.35
N PRO A 59 -13.74 5.57 2.51
CA PRO A 59 -14.36 6.89 2.51
C PRO A 59 -13.40 7.91 1.88
N GLU A 60 -13.91 8.95 1.30
CA GLU A 60 -13.15 10.06 0.73
C GLU A 60 -12.60 9.77 -0.65
N MET A 61 -11.80 8.72 -0.82
CA MET A 61 -11.23 8.40 -2.12
C MET A 61 -10.86 6.92 -2.18
N THR A 62 -10.76 6.40 -3.40
CA THR A 62 -10.32 5.01 -3.58
C THR A 62 -8.82 4.91 -3.38
N GLY A 63 -8.32 3.67 -3.19
CA GLY A 63 -6.89 3.45 -3.10
C GLY A 63 -6.15 3.88 -4.36
N LEU A 64 -6.75 3.68 -5.53
CA LEU A 64 -6.15 4.11 -6.78
C LEU A 64 -6.08 5.64 -6.86
N GLU A 65 -7.13 6.32 -6.43
CA GLU A 65 -7.14 7.78 -6.40
C GLU A 65 -6.07 8.31 -5.45
N LEU A 66 -5.90 7.64 -4.30
CA LEU A 66 -4.85 8.02 -3.37
C LEU A 66 -3.47 7.89 -4.01
N HIS A 67 -3.22 6.78 -4.69
CA HIS A 67 -1.97 6.57 -5.40
C HIS A 67 -1.74 7.66 -6.44
N GLN A 68 -2.75 7.96 -7.24
CA GLN A 68 -2.65 8.99 -8.28
C GLN A 68 -2.42 10.37 -7.68
N HIS A 69 -3.04 10.65 -6.54
CA HIS A 69 -2.84 11.92 -5.84
C HIS A 69 -1.38 12.07 -5.38
N LEU A 70 -0.81 11.00 -4.85
CA LEU A 70 0.57 11.03 -4.40
C LEU A 70 1.53 11.22 -5.57
N VAL A 71 1.29 10.54 -6.68
CA VAL A 71 2.11 10.72 -7.89
C VAL A 71 2.00 12.17 -8.38
N GLY A 72 0.79 12.69 -8.43
CA GLY A 72 0.54 14.04 -8.93
C GLY A 72 1.12 15.14 -8.06
N SER A 73 1.34 14.87 -6.78
CA SER A 73 1.93 15.84 -5.86
C SER A 73 3.40 15.59 -5.60
N ASN A 74 4.02 14.77 -6.44
CA ASN A 74 5.45 14.46 -6.37
C ASN A 74 5.84 13.78 -5.05
N ARG A 75 4.95 12.93 -4.55
CA ARG A 75 5.17 12.16 -3.32
C ARG A 75 4.90 10.68 -3.57
N ALA A 76 5.24 10.20 -4.76
CA ALA A 76 4.93 8.83 -5.15
C ALA A 76 5.52 7.81 -4.18
N ILE A 77 4.69 6.83 -3.81
CA ILE A 77 5.08 5.71 -2.97
C ILE A 77 4.66 4.45 -3.72
N PRO A 78 5.54 3.43 -3.84
CA PRO A 78 5.12 2.18 -4.47
C PRO A 78 3.88 1.64 -3.77
N THR A 79 2.85 1.36 -4.54
CA THR A 79 1.51 1.07 -4.01
C THR A 79 1.04 -0.32 -4.39
N ILE A 80 0.42 -0.99 -3.42
CA ILE A 80 -0.29 -2.24 -3.61
C ILE A 80 -1.76 -1.95 -3.32
N LEU A 81 -2.64 -2.31 -4.23
CA LEU A 81 -4.07 -2.12 -4.04
C LEU A 81 -4.73 -3.44 -3.70
N MET A 82 -5.68 -3.41 -2.79
CA MET A 82 -6.45 -4.58 -2.38
C MET A 82 -7.93 -4.30 -2.62
N THR A 83 -8.67 -5.31 -3.05
CA THR A 83 -10.10 -5.13 -3.28
C THR A 83 -10.88 -6.42 -3.03
N ALA A 84 -12.06 -6.29 -2.42
CA ALA A 84 -13.00 -7.40 -2.30
C ALA A 84 -13.79 -7.60 -3.59
N TYR A 85 -13.72 -6.65 -4.51
CA TYR A 85 -14.52 -6.66 -5.74
C TYR A 85 -13.61 -6.40 -6.94
N PRO A 86 -12.83 -7.41 -7.36
CA PRO A 86 -11.91 -7.21 -8.49
C PRO A 86 -12.66 -6.87 -9.77
N ASP A 87 -12.09 -5.96 -10.53
CA ASP A 87 -12.67 -5.43 -11.75
C ASP A 87 -11.55 -5.23 -12.76
N GLU A 88 -11.69 -5.82 -13.94
CA GLU A 88 -10.64 -5.76 -14.96
C GLU A 88 -10.34 -4.36 -15.45
N ARG A 89 -11.34 -3.49 -15.50
CA ARG A 89 -11.12 -2.10 -15.92
C ARG A 89 -10.29 -1.35 -14.89
N VAL A 90 -10.59 -1.59 -13.61
CA VAL A 90 -9.85 -0.96 -12.52
C VAL A 90 -8.43 -1.51 -12.49
N ARG A 91 -8.28 -2.82 -12.68
CA ARG A 91 -6.98 -3.45 -12.74
C ARG A 91 -6.11 -2.83 -13.84
N ALA A 92 -6.69 -2.66 -15.03
CA ALA A 92 -5.97 -2.07 -16.15
C ALA A 92 -5.52 -0.65 -15.86
N ARG A 93 -6.39 0.15 -15.21
CA ARG A 93 -6.03 1.51 -14.82
C ARG A 93 -4.93 1.53 -13.76
N ALA A 94 -4.98 0.59 -12.81
CA ALA A 94 -3.98 0.49 -11.77
C ALA A 94 -2.61 0.17 -12.36
N ILE A 95 -2.56 -0.78 -13.27
CA ILE A 95 -1.31 -1.16 -13.95
C ILE A 95 -0.77 0.04 -14.74
N LYS A 96 -1.64 0.73 -15.43
CA LYS A 96 -1.26 1.90 -16.22
C LYS A 96 -0.72 3.03 -15.35
N SER A 97 -1.18 3.10 -14.11
CA SER A 97 -0.74 4.10 -13.15
C SER A 97 0.49 3.65 -12.36
N ASN A 98 1.10 2.54 -12.74
CA ASN A 98 2.32 2.02 -12.12
C ASN A 98 2.12 1.50 -10.69
N VAL A 99 0.93 1.02 -10.37
CA VAL A 99 0.69 0.31 -9.13
C VAL A 99 1.46 -1.00 -9.17
N VAL A 100 2.09 -1.37 -8.09
CA VAL A 100 2.94 -2.58 -8.04
C VAL A 100 2.11 -3.85 -8.17
N CYS A 101 1.03 -3.94 -7.41
CA CYS A 101 0.15 -5.10 -7.42
C CYS A 101 -1.29 -4.68 -7.20
N TYR A 102 -2.19 -5.46 -7.74
CA TYR A 102 -3.63 -5.30 -7.52
C TYR A 102 -4.15 -6.66 -7.07
N LEU A 103 -4.46 -6.80 -5.80
CA LEU A 103 -4.81 -8.08 -5.18
C LEU A 103 -6.28 -8.17 -4.82
N ALA A 104 -6.88 -9.32 -5.12
CA ALA A 104 -8.25 -9.61 -4.72
C ALA A 104 -8.27 -10.18 -3.31
N LYS A 105 -9.20 -9.74 -2.48
CA LYS A 105 -9.43 -10.32 -1.16
C LYS A 105 -10.35 -11.52 -1.30
N PRO A 106 -10.18 -12.58 -0.54
CA PRO A 106 -9.06 -12.81 0.38
C PRO A 106 -7.79 -13.18 -0.40
N PHE A 107 -6.65 -12.77 0.10
CA PHE A 107 -5.37 -13.08 -0.51
C PHE A 107 -4.51 -13.89 0.45
N ALA A 108 -3.54 -14.61 -0.09
CA ALA A 108 -2.61 -15.36 0.74
C ALA A 108 -1.56 -14.41 1.31
N ALA A 109 -1.13 -14.67 2.54
CA ALA A 109 -0.10 -13.87 3.18
C ALA A 109 1.18 -13.81 2.32
N ASP A 110 1.57 -14.94 1.75
CA ASP A 110 2.76 -15.01 0.89
C ASP A 110 2.65 -14.09 -0.31
N GLU A 111 1.47 -14.01 -0.89
CA GLU A 111 1.19 -13.19 -2.05
C GLU A 111 1.38 -11.70 -1.72
N LEU A 112 0.81 -11.27 -0.60
CA LEU A 112 0.93 -9.89 -0.15
C LEU A 112 2.38 -9.55 0.19
N LEU A 113 3.07 -10.44 0.90
CA LEU A 113 4.46 -10.21 1.26
C LEU A 113 5.37 -10.12 0.04
N ALA A 114 5.12 -10.94 -0.97
CA ALA A 114 5.89 -10.88 -2.21
C ALA A 114 5.69 -9.52 -2.90
N CYS A 115 4.47 -9.02 -2.89
CA CYS A 115 4.19 -7.69 -3.46
C CYS A 115 4.89 -6.58 -2.71
N VAL A 116 4.91 -6.67 -1.38
CA VAL A 116 5.58 -5.67 -0.54
C VAL A 116 7.08 -5.66 -0.83
N ARG A 117 7.69 -6.84 -0.93
CA ARG A 117 9.12 -6.92 -1.22
C ARG A 117 9.44 -6.31 -2.58
N ARG A 118 8.60 -6.55 -3.58
CA ARG A 118 8.77 -5.98 -4.90
C ARG A 118 8.65 -4.45 -4.85
N ALA A 119 7.68 -3.95 -4.08
CA ALA A 119 7.48 -2.52 -3.92
C ALA A 119 8.70 -1.86 -3.29
N ILE A 120 9.26 -2.47 -2.27
CA ILE A 120 10.41 -1.93 -1.57
C ILE A 120 11.63 -1.91 -2.48
N GLN A 121 11.81 -2.91 -3.32
CA GLN A 121 12.89 -2.92 -4.30
C GLN A 121 12.77 -1.75 -5.27
N ARG A 122 11.56 -1.43 -5.71
CA ARG A 122 11.36 -0.27 -6.58
C ARG A 122 11.76 1.01 -5.86
N ARG A 123 11.38 1.12 -4.58
CA ARG A 123 11.61 2.33 -3.79
C ARG A 123 13.10 2.60 -3.60
N THR A 124 13.88 1.55 -3.42
CA THR A 124 15.32 1.70 -3.19
C THR A 124 16.11 1.94 -4.46
N GLY A 125 15.46 1.90 -5.60
CA GLY A 125 16.14 2.10 -6.87
C GLY A 125 17.00 0.94 -7.27
N ALA A 126 16.76 -0.20 -6.70
CA ALA A 126 17.56 -1.37 -6.99
C ALA A 126 17.29 -1.89 -8.39
N THR A 127 16.93 -1.02 -9.21
CA THR A 127 16.61 -1.32 -10.53
C THR A 127 17.76 -1.43 -11.38
N ASP A 128 18.69 -1.06 -10.92
CA ASP A 128 19.68 -1.08 -11.72
C ASP A 128 20.31 -1.99 -11.77
#